data_0db4146ac1f7cdda4964a22cd8d05cb4
#
_entry.id   0db4146ac1f7cdda4964a22cd8d05cb4
#
_cell.length_a   1.000
_cell.length_b   1.000
_cell.length_c   1.000
_cell.angle_alpha   90.00
_cell.angle_beta   90.00
_cell.angle_gamma   90.00
#
_symmetry.space_group_name_H-M   'P 1'
#
loop_
_entity.id
_entity.type
_entity.pdbx_description
1 polymer ?
#
loop_
_entity_poly.entity_id
_entity_poly.type
_entity_poly.pdbx_seq_one_letter_code
_entity_poly.pdbx_strand_id
1 'polypeptide(L)'
;MAGVWALAASSIAAAGSDDVWAPLGALPVRQDGPVFALATDPADGHRLLAGTSGGAVLRSDDGGATWRAVRSGLGRGVSALAFDPGRPGVVLAGTRGAGVWLSADDGVSWQRQAGTEARTVRAFAFVSGAALAGTDEGVLVSRAGGPWAPAGLSQVRVSALAASGDAVAAGGDASQGSEALPLYMSGDAGRTWAAATGVTGPGGAAAVAGSSMVTALAAPAATGGPLLMGTNAGLFASADEGATWQQVTGGGVLPGTDFSALAASPRHPERLYAASDGGGSDRGGLWASPDGGAHFTALAPPAPEVTALAVTGDDVPRLLVATFRPADHAVALWTYRDAGGPPSGVVAGPAPTASPPAAAAPAAAAQPLWRAVLTQPEMPFVLVGLAALVAVVAALAAYVRRGRVG
;
A
#
# COMPACT_ATOMS: atom_id res chain seq x y z
N MET A 1 15.25 -2.18 57.12
CA MET A 1 14.65 -1.51 55.96
C MET A 1 15.64 -1.60 54.84
N ALA A 2 15.44 -2.55 53.94
CA ALA A 2 16.28 -2.75 52.73
C ALA A 2 15.52 -2.16 51.55
N GLY A 3 16.05 -1.05 51.01
CA GLY A 3 15.49 -0.40 49.82
C GLY A 3 15.89 -1.20 48.57
N VAL A 4 14.89 -1.73 47.88
CA VAL A 4 15.05 -2.33 46.55
C VAL A 4 15.06 -1.20 45.54
N TRP A 5 16.22 -0.93 44.98
CA TRP A 5 16.34 -0.08 43.80
C TRP A 5 15.97 -0.90 42.55
N ALA A 6 14.82 -0.64 41.97
CA ALA A 6 14.47 -1.15 40.67
C ALA A 6 15.26 -0.35 39.62
N LEU A 7 16.25 -0.97 39.02
CA LEU A 7 16.91 -0.47 37.82
C LEU A 7 15.89 -0.55 36.68
N ALA A 8 15.37 0.60 36.28
CA ALA A 8 14.68 0.74 35.01
C ALA A 8 15.71 0.50 33.89
N ALA A 9 15.66 -0.63 33.26
CA ALA A 9 16.39 -0.88 32.03
C ALA A 9 15.78 0.00 30.93
N SER A 10 16.36 1.18 30.70
CA SER A 10 16.17 1.93 29.47
C SER A 10 16.70 1.06 28.35
N SER A 11 15.80 0.46 27.57
CA SER A 11 16.16 -0.12 26.28
C SER A 11 16.55 1.04 25.38
N ILE A 12 17.84 1.32 25.31
CA ILE A 12 18.42 2.11 24.23
C ILE A 12 18.11 1.28 22.97
N ALA A 13 17.18 1.76 22.15
CA ALA A 13 17.02 1.23 20.81
C ALA A 13 18.37 1.33 20.16
N ALA A 14 19.01 0.21 19.88
CA ALA A 14 20.29 0.16 19.17
C ALA A 14 20.05 0.90 17.85
N ALA A 15 20.79 1.98 17.62
CA ALA A 15 20.87 2.58 16.30
C ALA A 15 21.28 1.43 15.36
N GLY A 16 20.36 1.02 14.49
CA GLY A 16 20.60 -0.09 13.58
C GLY A 16 21.86 0.20 12.79
N SER A 17 22.70 -0.81 12.62
CA SER A 17 23.84 -0.72 11.70
C SER A 17 23.31 -0.42 10.29
N ASP A 18 24.05 0.39 9.55
CA ASP A 18 23.71 0.72 8.16
C ASP A 18 23.67 -0.56 7.30
N ASP A 19 22.81 -0.57 6.29
CA ASP A 19 22.61 -1.68 5.35
C ASP A 19 22.17 -3.01 5.99
N VAL A 20 21.47 -2.95 7.13
CA VAL A 20 20.97 -4.13 7.85
C VAL A 20 19.48 -3.97 8.19
N TRP A 21 18.72 -5.02 7.99
CA TRP A 21 17.31 -5.08 8.40
C TRP A 21 17.16 -5.24 9.91
N ALA A 22 16.33 -4.42 10.51
CA ALA A 22 15.97 -4.53 11.92
C ALA A 22 14.44 -4.55 12.09
N PRO A 23 13.89 -5.40 12.97
CA PRO A 23 12.48 -5.37 13.27
C PRO A 23 12.12 -4.12 14.05
N LEU A 24 10.96 -3.54 13.77
CA LEU A 24 10.34 -2.51 14.58
C LEU A 24 9.51 -3.13 15.71
N GLY A 25 9.07 -2.31 16.66
CA GLY A 25 8.28 -2.76 17.78
C GLY A 25 6.98 -3.45 17.37
N ALA A 26 6.50 -4.36 18.23
CA ALA A 26 5.27 -5.09 17.97
C ALA A 26 4.06 -4.16 17.88
N LEU A 27 3.17 -4.44 16.93
CA LEU A 27 1.92 -3.71 16.79
C LEU A 27 0.92 -4.10 17.88
N PRO A 28 0.22 -3.12 18.52
CA PRO A 28 -0.73 -3.39 19.60
C PRO A 28 -2.03 -4.05 19.12
N VAL A 29 -2.22 -4.20 17.82
CA VAL A 29 -3.43 -4.75 17.17
C VAL A 29 -3.11 -6.09 16.52
N ARG A 30 -3.62 -7.18 17.06
CA ARG A 30 -3.27 -8.55 16.63
C ARG A 30 -4.10 -9.09 15.45
N GLN A 31 -5.22 -8.46 15.07
CA GLN A 31 -6.17 -9.01 14.09
C GLN A 31 -6.76 -7.97 13.15
N ASP A 32 -6.11 -6.81 13.01
CA ASP A 32 -6.64 -5.71 12.21
C ASP A 32 -6.27 -5.81 10.72
N GLY A 33 -5.65 -6.93 10.32
CA GLY A 33 -5.20 -7.20 8.97
C GLY A 33 -3.92 -6.44 8.57
N PRO A 34 -3.52 -6.52 7.29
CA PRO A 34 -2.28 -5.92 6.82
C PRO A 34 -2.25 -4.40 6.98
N VAL A 35 -1.04 -3.87 7.14
CA VAL A 35 -0.76 -2.44 7.07
C VAL A 35 -0.65 -2.04 5.60
N PHE A 36 -1.51 -1.13 5.15
CA PHE A 36 -1.53 -0.65 3.76
C PHE A 36 -1.03 0.79 3.59
N ALA A 37 -0.83 1.50 4.70
CA ALA A 37 -0.33 2.85 4.66
C ALA A 37 0.72 3.05 5.75
N LEU A 38 1.86 3.60 5.37
CA LEU A 38 2.92 4.07 6.25
C LEU A 38 3.21 5.53 5.92
N ALA A 39 3.43 6.35 6.94
CA ALA A 39 3.84 7.73 6.77
C ALA A 39 4.88 8.12 7.81
N THR A 40 5.83 8.93 7.39
CA THR A 40 6.87 9.52 8.23
C THR A 40 6.67 11.02 8.30
N ASP A 41 6.84 11.62 9.45
CA ASP A 41 6.84 13.08 9.57
C ASP A 41 8.10 13.64 8.90
N PRO A 42 7.97 14.52 7.90
CA PRO A 42 9.15 15.11 7.24
C PRO A 42 10.00 15.99 8.15
N ALA A 43 9.43 16.48 9.26
CA ALA A 43 10.13 17.31 10.25
C ALA A 43 10.77 16.50 11.38
N ASP A 44 10.24 15.29 11.66
CA ASP A 44 10.69 14.43 12.75
C ASP A 44 10.63 12.95 12.34
N GLY A 45 11.73 12.40 11.87
CA GLY A 45 11.85 11.00 11.44
C GLY A 45 11.56 9.96 12.54
N HIS A 46 11.38 10.36 13.81
CA HIS A 46 10.94 9.47 14.88
C HIS A 46 9.43 9.34 14.94
N ARG A 47 8.69 10.28 14.33
CA ARG A 47 7.23 10.24 14.31
C ARG A 47 6.73 9.49 13.09
N LEU A 48 6.04 8.39 13.36
CA LEU A 48 5.58 7.45 12.34
C LEU A 48 4.10 7.16 12.52
N LEU A 49 3.41 6.97 11.42
CA LEU A 49 2.02 6.49 11.40
C LEU A 49 1.89 5.24 10.53
N ALA A 50 1.05 4.32 10.96
CA ALA A 50 0.67 3.13 10.20
C ALA A 50 -0.84 2.98 10.17
N GLY A 51 -1.39 2.69 8.99
CA GLY A 51 -2.81 2.48 8.76
C GLY A 51 -3.10 1.03 8.38
N THR A 52 -4.06 0.42 9.07
CA THR A 52 -4.41 -1.00 8.85
C THR A 52 -5.64 -1.16 7.96
N SER A 53 -5.78 -2.34 7.38
CA SER A 53 -6.97 -2.71 6.60
C SER A 53 -8.25 -2.75 7.45
N GLY A 54 -8.14 -2.97 8.76
CA GLY A 54 -9.26 -2.94 9.72
C GLY A 54 -9.70 -1.54 10.12
N GLY A 55 -8.89 -0.50 9.82
CA GLY A 55 -9.23 0.89 10.11
C GLY A 55 -8.55 1.47 11.34
N ALA A 56 -7.62 0.75 11.97
CA ALA A 56 -6.79 1.32 13.01
C ALA A 56 -5.72 2.25 12.42
N VAL A 57 -5.47 3.34 13.13
CA VAL A 57 -4.28 4.16 12.98
C VAL A 57 -3.38 3.89 14.16
N LEU A 58 -2.13 3.53 13.87
CA LEU A 58 -1.09 3.30 14.85
C LEU A 58 -0.07 4.42 14.77
N ARG A 59 0.42 4.87 15.91
CA ARG A 59 1.41 5.93 15.99
C ARG A 59 2.61 5.48 16.81
N SER A 60 3.79 5.87 16.37
CA SER A 60 5.06 5.80 17.11
C SER A 60 5.64 7.21 17.22
N ASP A 61 6.26 7.52 18.35
CA ASP A 61 6.98 8.76 18.61
C ASP A 61 8.47 8.50 18.90
N ASP A 62 8.92 7.25 18.73
CA ASP A 62 10.27 6.78 19.06
C ASP A 62 10.95 6.01 17.89
N GLY A 63 10.60 6.38 16.68
CA GLY A 63 11.18 5.79 15.49
C GLY A 63 10.73 4.36 15.22
N GLY A 64 9.59 3.94 15.76
CA GLY A 64 9.01 2.62 15.58
C GLY A 64 9.41 1.61 16.65
N ALA A 65 10.12 2.02 17.70
CA ALA A 65 10.46 1.12 18.81
C ALA A 65 9.20 0.70 19.59
N THR A 66 8.26 1.62 19.77
CA THR A 66 6.95 1.33 20.35
C THR A 66 5.81 1.90 19.53
N TRP A 67 4.66 1.22 19.52
CA TRP A 67 3.48 1.62 18.78
C TRP A 67 2.26 1.68 19.71
N ARG A 68 1.40 2.67 19.49
CA ARG A 68 0.13 2.81 20.19
C ARG A 68 -1.02 2.97 19.20
N ALA A 69 -2.16 2.35 19.49
CA ALA A 69 -3.36 2.57 18.71
C ALA A 69 -3.97 3.94 19.04
N VAL A 70 -4.30 4.70 17.99
CA VAL A 70 -4.98 5.98 18.13
C VAL A 70 -6.49 5.75 18.02
N ARG A 71 -7.28 6.42 18.86
CA ARG A 71 -8.75 6.43 18.73
C ARG A 71 -9.15 7.36 17.59
N SER A 72 -8.97 6.88 16.37
CA SER A 72 -9.14 7.71 15.16
C SER A 72 -10.60 7.90 14.74
N GLY A 73 -11.48 6.97 15.09
CA GLY A 73 -12.90 7.00 14.66
C GLY A 73 -13.13 6.79 13.17
N LEU A 74 -12.10 6.44 12.39
CA LEU A 74 -12.18 6.30 10.94
C LEU A 74 -13.17 5.21 10.50
N GLY A 75 -13.29 4.12 11.27
CA GLY A 75 -14.30 3.07 11.11
C GLY A 75 -14.21 2.25 9.82
N ARG A 76 -13.24 2.51 8.97
CA ARG A 76 -12.99 1.84 7.68
C ARG A 76 -11.51 1.69 7.44
N GLY A 77 -11.11 0.70 6.64
CA GLY A 77 -9.70 0.44 6.31
C GLY A 77 -8.96 1.69 5.84
N VAL A 78 -7.79 1.93 6.41
CA VAL A 78 -6.91 3.04 6.04
C VAL A 78 -6.08 2.61 4.83
N SER A 79 -6.24 3.31 3.72
CA SER A 79 -5.58 3.01 2.45
C SER A 79 -4.45 3.98 2.10
N ALA A 80 -4.45 5.17 2.71
CA ALA A 80 -3.40 6.16 2.52
C ALA A 80 -3.19 6.99 3.79
N LEU A 81 -1.96 7.36 4.07
CA LEU A 81 -1.56 8.29 5.12
C LEU A 81 -0.49 9.23 4.55
N ALA A 82 -0.58 10.51 4.83
CA ALA A 82 0.43 11.46 4.40
C ALA A 82 0.51 12.65 5.36
N PHE A 83 1.72 13.00 5.80
CA PHE A 83 1.98 14.28 6.45
C PHE A 83 2.01 15.38 5.39
N ASP A 84 1.44 16.52 5.70
CA ASP A 84 1.49 17.69 4.83
C ASP A 84 2.84 18.40 5.00
N PRO A 85 3.71 18.41 3.98
CA PRO A 85 5.05 19.01 4.13
C PRO A 85 5.02 20.54 4.28
N GLY A 86 3.92 21.17 3.88
CA GLY A 86 3.73 22.64 3.98
C GLY A 86 3.04 23.09 5.27
N ARG A 87 2.50 22.15 6.06
CA ARG A 87 1.75 22.45 7.29
C ARG A 87 2.14 21.48 8.41
N PRO A 88 3.14 21.82 9.25
CA PRO A 88 3.55 20.98 10.36
C PRO A 88 2.37 20.56 11.25
N GLY A 89 2.35 19.31 11.67
CA GLY A 89 1.27 18.74 12.49
C GLY A 89 0.04 18.30 11.71
N VAL A 90 -0.08 18.66 10.44
CA VAL A 90 -1.22 18.25 9.61
C VAL A 90 -0.94 16.90 8.94
N VAL A 91 -1.87 15.97 9.12
CA VAL A 91 -1.84 14.64 8.50
C VAL A 91 -3.16 14.36 7.82
N LEU A 92 -3.12 13.77 6.64
CA LEU A 92 -4.29 13.26 5.94
C LEU A 92 -4.35 11.74 6.02
N ALA A 93 -5.56 11.20 6.21
CA ALA A 93 -5.84 9.78 6.11
C ALA A 93 -6.93 9.54 5.05
N GLY A 94 -6.62 8.67 4.12
CA GLY A 94 -7.54 8.16 3.12
C GLY A 94 -8.13 6.83 3.58
N THR A 95 -9.42 6.65 3.38
CA THR A 95 -10.14 5.46 3.84
C THR A 95 -10.88 4.77 2.70
N ARG A 96 -11.20 3.50 2.91
CA ARG A 96 -12.00 2.71 1.97
C ARG A 96 -13.50 3.00 2.17
N GLY A 97 -14.00 4.07 1.52
CA GLY A 97 -15.41 4.44 1.50
C GLY A 97 -15.89 5.32 2.66
N ALA A 98 -14.95 5.95 3.44
CA ALA A 98 -15.32 6.98 4.42
C ALA A 98 -14.63 8.33 4.14
N GLY A 99 -14.00 8.47 2.97
CA GLY A 99 -13.42 9.71 2.48
C GLY A 99 -12.09 10.07 3.12
N VAL A 100 -11.81 11.37 3.15
CA VAL A 100 -10.60 11.97 3.74
C VAL A 100 -10.86 12.35 5.19
N TRP A 101 -9.88 12.07 6.04
CA TRP A 101 -9.81 12.52 7.42
C TRP A 101 -8.55 13.36 7.62
N LEU A 102 -8.64 14.40 8.41
CA LEU A 102 -7.56 15.30 8.73
C LEU A 102 -7.26 15.26 10.23
N SER A 103 -5.99 15.19 10.57
CA SER A 103 -5.45 15.48 11.89
C SER A 103 -4.67 16.79 11.82
N ALA A 104 -4.78 17.61 12.86
CA ALA A 104 -4.00 18.84 13.03
C ALA A 104 -3.03 18.75 14.23
N ASP A 105 -2.84 17.54 14.77
CA ASP A 105 -2.07 17.23 15.97
C ASP A 105 -1.20 15.98 15.77
N ASP A 106 -0.55 15.87 14.61
CA ASP A 106 0.36 14.78 14.26
C ASP A 106 -0.29 13.38 14.33
N GLY A 107 -1.56 13.27 14.01
CA GLY A 107 -2.27 11.99 13.99
C GLY A 107 -2.84 11.54 15.34
N VAL A 108 -2.93 12.42 16.34
CA VAL A 108 -3.53 12.09 17.65
C VAL A 108 -5.06 12.10 17.59
N SER A 109 -5.65 13.13 16.97
CA SER A 109 -7.10 13.21 16.76
C SER A 109 -7.42 13.45 15.29
N TRP A 110 -8.63 13.04 14.88
CA TRP A 110 -9.01 13.02 13.47
C TRP A 110 -10.40 13.59 13.26
N GLN A 111 -10.55 14.38 12.20
CA GLN A 111 -11.81 14.97 11.78
C GLN A 111 -12.09 14.61 10.33
N ARG A 112 -13.31 14.14 10.06
CA ARG A 112 -13.75 13.83 8.70
C ARG A 112 -13.90 15.11 7.89
N GLN A 113 -13.43 15.07 6.65
CA GLN A 113 -13.49 16.22 5.74
C GLN A 113 -14.78 16.15 4.89
N ALA A 114 -15.52 17.27 4.90
CA ALA A 114 -16.73 17.41 4.09
C ALA A 114 -16.43 17.38 2.58
N GLY A 115 -17.37 16.86 1.79
CA GLY A 115 -17.24 16.74 0.34
C GLY A 115 -16.43 15.52 -0.12
N THR A 116 -16.03 14.65 0.81
CA THR A 116 -15.28 13.42 0.50
C THR A 116 -16.03 12.14 0.90
N GLU A 117 -17.28 12.27 1.33
CA GLU A 117 -18.10 11.19 1.85
C GLU A 117 -18.29 10.07 0.83
N ALA A 118 -18.34 8.84 1.34
CA ALA A 118 -18.51 7.61 0.55
C ALA A 118 -17.41 7.33 -0.50
N ARG A 119 -16.34 8.12 -0.55
CA ARG A 119 -15.24 7.88 -1.48
C ARG A 119 -14.18 6.97 -0.88
N THR A 120 -13.60 6.13 -1.73
CA THR A 120 -12.37 5.40 -1.42
C THR A 120 -11.19 6.26 -1.84
N VAL A 121 -10.37 6.69 -0.88
CA VAL A 121 -9.18 7.52 -1.11
C VAL A 121 -7.95 6.63 -1.05
N ARG A 122 -7.12 6.62 -2.09
CA ARG A 122 -6.00 5.69 -2.24
C ARG A 122 -4.63 6.35 -2.20
N ALA A 123 -4.54 7.63 -2.54
CA ALA A 123 -3.29 8.35 -2.61
C ALA A 123 -3.48 9.83 -2.26
N PHE A 124 -2.41 10.45 -1.77
CA PHE A 124 -2.32 11.89 -1.61
C PHE A 124 -1.09 12.42 -2.32
N ALA A 125 -1.18 13.65 -2.80
CA ALA A 125 -0.06 14.45 -3.26
C ALA A 125 -0.21 15.89 -2.79
N PHE A 126 0.91 16.57 -2.59
CA PHE A 126 0.93 17.96 -2.16
C PHE A 126 1.61 18.78 -3.23
N VAL A 127 0.99 19.90 -3.59
CA VAL A 127 1.47 20.89 -4.54
C VAL A 127 1.43 22.26 -3.88
N SER A 128 1.92 23.31 -4.54
CA SER A 128 1.94 24.68 -3.99
C SER A 128 0.57 25.10 -3.43
N GLY A 129 0.44 25.06 -2.09
CA GLY A 129 -0.75 25.50 -1.37
C GLY A 129 -1.99 24.62 -1.53
N ALA A 130 -1.86 23.38 -2.02
CA ALA A 130 -2.98 22.45 -2.17
C ALA A 130 -2.61 21.01 -1.84
N ALA A 131 -3.59 20.26 -1.34
CA ALA A 131 -3.54 18.81 -1.21
C ALA A 131 -4.46 18.17 -2.26
N LEU A 132 -3.98 17.16 -2.94
CA LEU A 132 -4.73 16.34 -3.90
C LEU A 132 -5.00 14.97 -3.29
N ALA A 133 -6.16 14.40 -3.58
CA ALA A 133 -6.54 13.04 -3.19
C ALA A 133 -7.01 12.25 -4.41
N GLY A 134 -6.36 11.12 -4.66
CA GLY A 134 -6.78 10.14 -5.67
C GLY A 134 -7.89 9.26 -5.11
N THR A 135 -9.00 9.20 -5.83
CA THR A 135 -10.21 8.49 -5.40
C THR A 135 -10.74 7.53 -6.46
N ASP A 136 -11.70 6.71 -6.08
CA ASP A 136 -12.45 5.84 -6.99
C ASP A 136 -13.31 6.59 -8.04
N GLU A 137 -13.43 7.93 -7.90
CA GLU A 137 -14.14 8.79 -8.84
C GLU A 137 -13.29 10.01 -9.24
N GLY A 138 -12.00 9.81 -9.51
CA GLY A 138 -11.07 10.84 -9.96
C GLY A 138 -10.28 11.51 -8.86
N VAL A 139 -9.84 12.73 -9.12
CA VAL A 139 -9.02 13.53 -8.20
C VAL A 139 -9.89 14.58 -7.49
N LEU A 140 -9.69 14.67 -6.18
CA LEU A 140 -10.19 15.79 -5.37
C LEU A 140 -9.04 16.72 -5.00
N VAL A 141 -9.34 18.00 -4.79
CA VAL A 141 -8.38 19.01 -4.34
C VAL A 141 -8.92 19.82 -3.17
N SER A 142 -8.06 20.05 -2.17
CA SER A 142 -8.27 21.05 -1.11
C SER A 142 -7.18 22.11 -1.23
N ARG A 143 -7.57 23.38 -1.47
CA ARG A 143 -6.64 24.51 -1.61
C ARG A 143 -6.58 25.29 -0.31
N ALA A 144 -5.38 25.60 0.15
CA ALA A 144 -5.13 26.35 1.40
C ALA A 144 -5.88 25.77 2.62
N GLY A 145 -6.13 24.45 2.65
CA GLY A 145 -6.89 23.78 3.72
C GLY A 145 -8.40 24.02 3.68
N GLY A 146 -8.91 24.57 2.59
CA GLY A 146 -10.35 24.75 2.36
C GLY A 146 -11.09 23.44 2.03
N PRO A 147 -12.37 23.52 1.68
CA PRO A 147 -13.18 22.33 1.38
C PRO A 147 -12.63 21.57 0.17
N TRP A 148 -12.85 20.26 0.18
CA TRP A 148 -12.49 19.38 -0.93
C TRP A 148 -13.48 19.53 -2.09
N ALA A 149 -12.95 19.63 -3.31
CA ALA A 149 -13.72 19.76 -4.54
C ALA A 149 -13.15 18.86 -5.65
N PRO A 150 -13.97 18.42 -6.62
CA PRO A 150 -13.48 17.68 -7.78
C PRO A 150 -12.43 18.47 -8.58
N ALA A 151 -11.35 17.77 -8.99
CA ALA A 151 -10.25 18.32 -9.77
C ALA A 151 -10.01 17.54 -11.09
N GLY A 152 -10.99 16.83 -11.58
CA GLY A 152 -10.94 16.11 -12.86
C GLY A 152 -10.80 14.59 -12.73
N LEU A 153 -10.60 13.94 -13.86
CA LEU A 153 -10.44 12.50 -14.02
C LEU A 153 -11.61 11.66 -13.46
N SER A 154 -12.83 12.16 -13.52
CA SER A 154 -14.03 11.55 -12.90
C SER A 154 -14.36 10.14 -13.40
N GLN A 155 -13.80 9.72 -14.56
CA GLN A 155 -13.97 8.38 -15.12
C GLN A 155 -12.80 7.43 -14.79
N VAL A 156 -11.84 7.89 -13.98
CA VAL A 156 -10.65 7.13 -13.61
C VAL A 156 -10.71 6.81 -12.14
N ARG A 157 -10.49 5.54 -11.80
CA ARG A 157 -10.21 5.15 -10.42
C ARG A 157 -8.73 5.44 -10.16
N VAL A 158 -8.44 6.60 -9.54
CA VAL A 158 -7.07 7.02 -9.27
C VAL A 158 -6.53 6.29 -8.05
N SER A 159 -5.54 5.43 -8.26
CA SER A 159 -4.87 4.62 -7.22
C SER A 159 -3.54 5.21 -6.78
N ALA A 160 -2.91 6.03 -7.61
CA ALA A 160 -1.61 6.61 -7.35
C ALA A 160 -1.55 8.09 -7.75
N LEU A 161 -0.87 8.88 -6.95
CA LEU A 161 -0.54 10.29 -7.20
C LEU A 161 0.92 10.53 -6.82
N ALA A 162 1.61 11.29 -7.64
CA ALA A 162 2.94 11.84 -7.30
C ALA A 162 3.02 13.29 -7.76
N ALA A 163 3.73 14.12 -7.01
CA ALA A 163 3.91 15.53 -7.34
C ALA A 163 5.36 15.95 -7.19
N SER A 164 5.84 16.81 -8.09
CA SER A 164 7.14 17.48 -8.04
C SER A 164 6.93 18.95 -8.44
N GLY A 165 6.98 19.85 -7.48
CA GLY A 165 6.53 21.22 -7.69
C GLY A 165 5.04 21.29 -8.03
N ASP A 166 4.69 21.94 -9.14
CA ASP A 166 3.32 22.00 -9.65
C ASP A 166 2.99 20.89 -10.68
N ALA A 167 3.98 20.09 -11.07
CA ALA A 167 3.77 18.92 -11.90
C ALA A 167 3.18 17.77 -11.07
N VAL A 168 2.11 17.15 -11.57
CA VAL A 168 1.43 16.03 -10.92
C VAL A 168 1.22 14.91 -11.91
N ALA A 169 1.58 13.70 -11.50
CA ALA A 169 1.20 12.47 -12.19
C ALA A 169 0.04 11.80 -11.43
N ALA A 170 -0.97 11.37 -12.15
CA ALA A 170 -2.10 10.61 -11.63
C ALA A 170 -2.25 9.32 -12.43
N GLY A 171 -2.27 8.20 -11.74
CA GLY A 171 -2.40 6.90 -12.34
C GLY A 171 -3.45 6.03 -11.65
N GLY A 172 -3.92 5.03 -12.36
CA GLY A 172 -4.91 4.15 -11.76
C GLY A 172 -5.43 3.10 -12.71
N ASP A 173 -6.73 2.92 -12.67
CA ASP A 173 -7.49 1.96 -13.43
C ASP A 173 -8.54 2.72 -14.25
N ALA A 174 -8.50 2.56 -15.56
CA ALA A 174 -9.46 3.19 -16.44
C ALA A 174 -10.80 2.44 -16.41
N SER A 175 -11.87 3.16 -16.68
CA SER A 175 -13.18 2.55 -16.93
C SER A 175 -13.10 1.55 -18.08
N GLN A 176 -13.91 0.50 -18.04
CA GLN A 176 -13.92 -0.58 -19.02
C GLN A 176 -13.96 -0.05 -20.46
N GLY A 177 -13.09 -0.58 -21.31
CA GLY A 177 -13.01 -0.27 -22.73
C GLY A 177 -11.93 0.72 -23.16
N SER A 178 -11.11 1.24 -22.25
CA SER A 178 -9.93 2.04 -22.61
C SER A 178 -8.77 1.12 -23.00
N GLU A 179 -8.19 1.33 -24.16
CA GLU A 179 -6.97 0.64 -24.59
C GLU A 179 -5.68 1.36 -24.16
N ALA A 180 -5.81 2.57 -23.60
CA ALA A 180 -4.69 3.38 -23.15
C ALA A 180 -4.39 3.15 -21.66
N LEU A 181 -3.09 3.18 -21.31
CA LEU A 181 -2.64 3.19 -19.92
C LEU A 181 -3.27 4.40 -19.19
N PRO A 182 -3.95 4.20 -18.05
CA PRO A 182 -4.59 5.29 -17.31
C PRO A 182 -3.54 6.08 -16.49
N LEU A 183 -2.68 6.79 -17.19
CA LEU A 183 -1.69 7.71 -16.67
C LEU A 183 -1.95 9.11 -17.22
N TYR A 184 -2.06 10.08 -16.33
CA TYR A 184 -2.37 11.47 -16.66
C TYR A 184 -1.38 12.40 -16.01
N MET A 185 -0.99 13.45 -16.73
CA MET A 185 -0.06 14.47 -16.28
C MET A 185 -0.77 15.82 -16.16
N SER A 186 -0.44 16.59 -15.15
CA SER A 186 -0.83 17.98 -14.96
C SER A 186 0.43 18.82 -14.74
N GLY A 187 0.55 19.97 -15.40
CA GLY A 187 1.62 20.95 -15.17
C GLY A 187 1.15 22.17 -14.37
N ASP A 188 -0.08 22.15 -13.85
CA ASP A 188 -0.74 23.31 -13.24
C ASP A 188 -1.39 23.02 -11.87
N ALA A 189 -0.72 22.17 -11.08
CA ALA A 189 -1.18 21.77 -9.75
C ALA A 189 -2.56 21.09 -9.75
N GLY A 190 -2.80 20.23 -10.75
CA GLY A 190 -4.02 19.44 -10.86
C GLY A 190 -5.25 20.22 -11.32
N ARG A 191 -5.07 21.34 -12.00
CA ARG A 191 -6.21 22.08 -12.57
C ARG A 191 -6.65 21.51 -13.91
N THR A 192 -5.68 21.12 -14.75
CA THR A 192 -5.94 20.45 -16.03
C THR A 192 -5.12 19.17 -16.13
N TRP A 193 -5.63 18.20 -16.88
CA TRP A 193 -5.02 16.89 -17.04
C TRP A 193 -4.94 16.50 -18.50
N ALA A 194 -3.78 15.96 -18.92
CA ALA A 194 -3.57 15.37 -20.22
C ALA A 194 -3.15 13.91 -20.06
N ALA A 195 -3.65 13.02 -20.91
CA ALA A 195 -3.19 11.63 -20.92
C ALA A 195 -1.71 11.59 -21.29
N ALA A 196 -0.93 10.79 -20.56
CA ALA A 196 0.47 10.56 -20.88
C ALA A 196 0.60 9.76 -22.19
N THR A 197 1.53 10.19 -23.02
CA THR A 197 1.92 9.52 -24.26
C THR A 197 3.39 9.10 -24.14
N GLY A 198 3.86 8.17 -24.95
CA GLY A 198 5.29 7.85 -24.96
C GLY A 198 5.74 6.84 -23.90
N VAL A 199 4.84 5.99 -23.38
CA VAL A 199 5.22 4.84 -22.56
C VAL A 199 5.75 3.74 -23.47
N THR A 200 7.05 3.45 -23.38
CA THR A 200 7.73 2.50 -24.29
C THR A 200 8.37 1.35 -23.51
N GLY A 201 8.31 0.16 -24.09
CA GLY A 201 9.01 -1.02 -23.61
C GLY A 201 10.42 -1.17 -24.19
N PRO A 202 11.11 -2.26 -23.84
CA PRO A 202 12.40 -2.60 -24.43
C PRO A 202 12.29 -2.64 -25.95
N GLY A 203 13.20 -1.92 -26.63
CA GLY A 203 13.23 -1.86 -28.11
C GLY A 203 12.22 -0.90 -28.73
N GLY A 204 11.56 -0.01 -27.96
CA GLY A 204 10.63 0.99 -28.50
C GLY A 204 9.22 0.48 -28.78
N ALA A 205 8.90 -0.77 -28.40
CA ALA A 205 7.55 -1.31 -28.50
C ALA A 205 6.65 -0.69 -27.41
N ALA A 206 5.34 -0.55 -27.67
CA ALA A 206 4.38 -0.15 -26.62
C ALA A 206 4.45 -1.16 -25.48
N ALA A 207 4.98 -0.72 -24.34
CA ALA A 207 5.34 -1.61 -23.23
C ALA A 207 4.14 -2.11 -22.44
N VAL A 208 3.01 -1.43 -22.55
CA VAL A 208 1.89 -1.64 -21.63
C VAL A 208 0.64 -1.87 -22.45
N ALA A 209 0.12 -3.08 -22.38
CA ALA A 209 -1.17 -3.42 -22.99
C ALA A 209 -2.31 -2.67 -22.28
N GLY A 210 -3.40 -2.42 -22.97
CA GLY A 210 -4.56 -1.67 -22.48
C GLY A 210 -5.31 -2.26 -21.27
N SER A 211 -4.82 -3.37 -20.70
CA SER A 211 -5.30 -3.94 -19.42
C SER A 211 -4.41 -3.60 -18.22
N SER A 212 -3.35 -2.81 -18.41
CA SER A 212 -2.44 -2.47 -17.34
C SER A 212 -3.01 -1.37 -16.43
N MET A 213 -2.73 -1.50 -15.13
CA MET A 213 -3.09 -0.53 -14.11
C MET A 213 -1.84 0.15 -13.59
N VAL A 214 -1.92 1.45 -13.33
CA VAL A 214 -0.89 2.17 -12.56
C VAL A 214 -1.23 2.01 -11.09
N THR A 215 -0.41 1.25 -10.38
CA THR A 215 -0.63 0.88 -8.97
C THR A 215 0.07 1.81 -7.99
N ALA A 216 1.22 2.34 -8.39
CA ALA A 216 2.02 3.25 -7.58
C ALA A 216 2.74 4.30 -8.43
N LEU A 217 2.96 5.47 -7.87
CA LEU A 217 3.75 6.57 -8.44
C LEU A 217 4.65 7.16 -7.36
N ALA A 218 5.86 7.51 -7.72
CA ALA A 218 6.76 8.28 -6.86
C ALA A 218 7.46 9.38 -7.65
N ALA A 219 7.62 10.52 -7.00
CA ALA A 219 8.41 11.65 -7.49
C ALA A 219 9.30 12.16 -6.35
N PRO A 220 10.55 12.55 -6.63
CA PRO A 220 11.36 13.23 -5.63
C PRO A 220 10.76 14.62 -5.33
N ALA A 221 11.02 15.12 -4.13
CA ALA A 221 10.53 16.44 -3.71
C ALA A 221 11.13 17.61 -4.52
N ALA A 222 12.32 17.40 -5.13
CA ALA A 222 12.96 18.39 -5.97
C ALA A 222 12.36 18.38 -7.38
N THR A 223 12.13 19.57 -7.94
CA THR A 223 11.68 19.73 -9.33
C THR A 223 12.71 19.19 -10.32
N GLY A 224 12.25 18.54 -11.40
CA GLY A 224 13.13 18.00 -12.45
C GLY A 224 13.80 16.67 -12.11
N GLY A 225 13.42 16.03 -11.02
CA GLY A 225 13.89 14.68 -10.68
C GLY A 225 13.13 13.59 -11.44
N PRO A 226 13.68 12.35 -11.45
CA PRO A 226 13.07 11.24 -12.15
C PRO A 226 11.75 10.82 -11.49
N LEU A 227 10.76 10.45 -12.32
CA LEU A 227 9.51 9.87 -11.87
C LEU A 227 9.57 8.35 -11.97
N LEU A 228 8.97 7.66 -11.01
CA LEU A 228 8.73 6.21 -11.08
C LEU A 228 7.26 5.91 -11.21
N MET A 229 6.94 4.92 -12.01
CA MET A 229 5.61 4.35 -12.17
C MET A 229 5.67 2.84 -12.00
N GLY A 230 4.96 2.34 -11.00
CA GLY A 230 4.68 0.92 -10.82
C GLY A 230 3.36 0.55 -11.48
N THR A 231 3.37 -0.56 -12.15
CA THR A 231 2.20 -1.15 -12.80
C THR A 231 2.10 -2.63 -12.43
N ASN A 232 0.97 -3.25 -12.76
CA ASN A 232 0.84 -4.72 -12.71
C ASN A 232 1.64 -5.45 -13.81
N ALA A 233 2.38 -4.72 -14.65
CA ALA A 233 3.17 -5.26 -15.76
C ALA A 233 4.66 -4.90 -15.66
N GLY A 234 5.07 -4.20 -14.61
CA GLY A 234 6.46 -3.83 -14.39
C GLY A 234 6.66 -2.41 -13.86
N LEU A 235 7.91 -2.04 -13.74
CA LEU A 235 8.39 -0.74 -13.27
C LEU A 235 8.84 0.11 -14.47
N PHE A 236 8.50 1.39 -14.44
CA PHE A 236 8.87 2.37 -15.46
C PHE A 236 9.48 3.60 -14.80
N ALA A 237 10.46 4.21 -15.47
CA ALA A 237 11.08 5.46 -15.05
C ALA A 237 10.96 6.50 -16.17
N SER A 238 10.78 7.75 -15.76
CA SER A 238 10.83 8.93 -16.63
C SER A 238 11.91 9.88 -16.10
N ALA A 239 12.77 10.37 -17.00
CA ALA A 239 13.78 11.36 -16.69
C ALA A 239 13.42 12.78 -17.20
N ASP A 240 12.24 12.93 -17.79
CA ASP A 240 11.76 14.15 -18.47
C ASP A 240 10.36 14.59 -17.97
N GLU A 241 10.18 14.54 -16.66
CA GLU A 241 8.94 14.98 -15.98
C GLU A 241 7.67 14.25 -16.46
N GLY A 242 7.80 13.01 -16.94
CA GLY A 242 6.70 12.18 -17.38
C GLY A 242 6.35 12.32 -18.87
N ALA A 243 7.15 13.06 -19.66
CA ALA A 243 6.93 13.17 -21.11
C ALA A 243 7.21 11.83 -21.83
N THR A 244 8.26 11.11 -21.40
CA THR A 244 8.54 9.76 -21.88
C THR A 244 8.83 8.81 -20.71
N TRP A 245 8.47 7.53 -20.90
CA TRP A 245 8.63 6.50 -19.88
C TRP A 245 9.35 5.29 -20.47
N GLN A 246 10.32 4.79 -19.77
CA GLN A 246 11.10 3.61 -20.17
C GLN A 246 10.92 2.50 -19.13
N GLN A 247 10.74 1.28 -19.58
CA GLN A 247 10.65 0.13 -18.68
C GLN A 247 12.01 -0.13 -18.03
N VAL A 248 12.00 -0.24 -16.71
CA VAL A 248 13.16 -0.64 -15.92
C VAL A 248 13.36 -2.15 -16.06
N THR A 249 14.58 -2.56 -16.44
CA THR A 249 14.96 -3.97 -16.57
C THR A 249 16.30 -4.21 -15.90
N GLY A 250 16.48 -5.38 -15.28
CA GLY A 250 17.71 -5.72 -14.58
C GLY A 250 17.65 -5.51 -13.06
N GLY A 251 18.76 -5.75 -12.35
CA GLY A 251 18.83 -5.60 -10.88
C GLY A 251 17.90 -6.51 -10.08
N GLY A 252 17.41 -7.60 -10.69
CA GLY A 252 16.41 -8.48 -10.07
C GLY A 252 14.96 -8.00 -10.25
N VAL A 253 14.73 -6.86 -10.92
CA VAL A 253 13.40 -6.44 -11.35
C VAL A 253 12.99 -7.31 -12.54
N LEU A 254 11.94 -8.11 -12.36
CA LEU A 254 11.44 -8.99 -13.40
C LEU A 254 10.32 -8.30 -14.19
N PRO A 255 10.28 -8.44 -15.51
CA PRO A 255 9.12 -8.03 -16.30
C PRO A 255 7.86 -8.74 -15.81
N GLY A 256 6.77 -7.99 -15.65
CA GLY A 256 5.51 -8.53 -15.12
C GLY A 256 5.40 -8.56 -13.59
N THR A 257 6.40 -8.03 -12.85
CA THR A 257 6.27 -7.78 -11.42
C THR A 257 5.18 -6.73 -11.16
N ASP A 258 4.26 -7.04 -10.25
CA ASP A 258 3.23 -6.11 -9.79
C ASP A 258 3.78 -5.25 -8.65
N PHE A 259 3.93 -3.96 -8.88
CA PHE A 259 4.48 -3.02 -7.90
C PHE A 259 3.39 -2.39 -7.05
N SER A 260 3.38 -2.69 -5.76
CA SER A 260 2.38 -2.24 -4.79
C SER A 260 2.70 -0.87 -4.16
N ALA A 261 3.98 -0.52 -4.05
CA ALA A 261 4.40 0.74 -3.44
C ALA A 261 5.71 1.27 -4.04
N LEU A 262 5.78 2.58 -4.20
CA LEU A 262 6.97 3.31 -4.62
C LEU A 262 7.23 4.46 -3.64
N ALA A 263 8.50 4.78 -3.43
CA ALA A 263 8.90 5.93 -2.62
C ALA A 263 10.18 6.58 -3.18
N ALA A 264 10.29 7.88 -2.98
CA ALA A 264 11.53 8.64 -3.21
C ALA A 264 12.05 9.17 -1.89
N SER A 265 13.37 9.24 -1.73
CA SER A 265 13.95 9.86 -0.55
C SER A 265 13.71 11.37 -0.59
N PRO A 266 13.22 11.99 0.51
CA PRO A 266 12.94 13.42 0.52
C PRO A 266 14.21 14.29 0.39
N ARG A 267 15.37 13.82 0.85
CA ARG A 267 16.65 14.56 0.82
C ARG A 267 17.60 14.11 -0.29
N HIS A 268 17.43 12.89 -0.79
CA HIS A 268 18.25 12.28 -1.81
C HIS A 268 17.37 11.92 -3.00
N PRO A 269 17.07 12.89 -3.89
CA PRO A 269 16.13 12.70 -5.00
C PRO A 269 16.55 11.61 -5.99
N GLU A 270 17.84 11.27 -6.02
CA GLU A 270 18.39 10.16 -6.80
C GLU A 270 18.08 8.78 -6.19
N ARG A 271 17.70 8.71 -4.90
CA ARG A 271 17.38 7.44 -4.22
C ARG A 271 15.90 7.15 -4.31
N LEU A 272 15.60 6.11 -5.05
CA LEU A 272 14.23 5.64 -5.32
C LEU A 272 14.06 4.20 -4.86
N TYR A 273 12.85 3.87 -4.42
CA TYR A 273 12.54 2.55 -3.89
C TYR A 273 11.26 2.02 -4.51
N ALA A 274 11.25 0.72 -4.82
CA ALA A 274 10.13 0.03 -5.43
C ALA A 274 9.84 -1.28 -4.68
N ALA A 275 8.58 -1.52 -4.35
CA ALA A 275 8.14 -2.68 -3.60
C ALA A 275 7.01 -3.43 -4.30
N SER A 276 6.99 -4.74 -4.13
CA SER A 276 5.95 -5.65 -4.58
C SER A 276 5.45 -6.49 -3.41
N ASP A 277 4.14 -6.68 -3.31
CA ASP A 277 3.53 -7.54 -2.30
C ASP A 277 3.39 -9.00 -2.75
N GLY A 278 3.91 -9.32 -3.95
CA GLY A 278 3.80 -10.66 -4.54
C GLY A 278 2.46 -10.92 -5.20
N GLY A 279 1.67 -9.88 -5.48
CA GLY A 279 0.50 -9.96 -6.35
C GLY A 279 0.90 -10.47 -7.74
N GLY A 280 0.05 -11.26 -8.36
CA GLY A 280 0.37 -11.84 -9.65
C GLY A 280 1.19 -13.13 -9.55
N SER A 281 2.26 -13.27 -10.34
CA SER A 281 3.06 -14.50 -10.47
C SER A 281 4.41 -14.46 -9.75
N ASP A 282 4.81 -13.35 -9.17
CA ASP A 282 6.09 -13.15 -8.51
C ASP A 282 6.00 -13.32 -6.98
N ARG A 283 7.16 -13.38 -6.34
CA ARG A 283 7.26 -13.62 -4.91
C ARG A 283 7.27 -12.35 -4.08
N GLY A 284 7.03 -11.19 -4.69
CA GLY A 284 7.23 -9.91 -4.05
C GLY A 284 8.71 -9.53 -3.91
N GLY A 285 8.96 -8.38 -3.28
CA GLY A 285 10.32 -7.90 -3.04
C GLY A 285 10.40 -6.41 -2.79
N LEU A 286 11.61 -5.95 -2.57
CA LEU A 286 11.96 -4.54 -2.44
C LEU A 286 13.26 -4.27 -3.15
N TRP A 287 13.32 -3.18 -3.88
CA TRP A 287 14.48 -2.74 -4.65
C TRP A 287 14.79 -1.28 -4.37
N ALA A 288 16.07 -0.95 -4.40
CA ALA A 288 16.56 0.43 -4.30
C ALA A 288 17.34 0.82 -5.56
N SER A 289 17.19 2.07 -5.95
CA SER A 289 18.00 2.72 -6.96
C SER A 289 18.78 3.87 -6.33
N PRO A 290 20.10 3.93 -6.49
CA PRO A 290 20.91 5.05 -6.02
C PRO A 290 21.12 6.16 -7.08
N ASP A 291 20.59 5.97 -8.29
CA ASP A 291 20.93 6.74 -9.48
C ASP A 291 19.72 7.21 -10.29
N GLY A 292 18.63 7.53 -9.59
CA GLY A 292 17.43 8.09 -10.23
C GLY A 292 16.63 7.11 -11.06
N GLY A 293 16.71 5.81 -10.75
CA GLY A 293 15.94 4.77 -11.43
C GLY A 293 16.66 4.15 -12.63
N ALA A 294 17.92 4.50 -12.90
CA ALA A 294 18.69 3.90 -13.99
C ALA A 294 19.06 2.43 -13.67
N HIS A 295 19.41 2.16 -12.42
CA HIS A 295 19.72 0.80 -11.96
C HIS A 295 19.01 0.52 -10.64
N PHE A 296 18.54 -0.71 -10.46
CA PHE A 296 17.95 -1.18 -9.22
C PHE A 296 18.73 -2.36 -8.64
N THR A 297 18.76 -2.44 -7.32
CA THR A 297 19.34 -3.56 -6.57
C THR A 297 18.34 -4.06 -5.56
N ALA A 298 18.17 -5.38 -5.48
CA ALA A 298 17.27 -6.01 -4.50
C ALA A 298 17.79 -5.84 -3.07
N LEU A 299 16.92 -5.40 -2.16
CA LEU A 299 17.25 -5.21 -0.73
C LEU A 299 16.92 -6.41 0.14
N ALA A 300 16.29 -7.45 -0.39
CA ALA A 300 15.98 -8.72 0.28
C ALA A 300 15.37 -8.54 1.69
N PRO A 301 14.18 -7.94 1.85
CA PRO A 301 13.54 -7.80 3.14
C PRO A 301 13.28 -9.18 3.78
N PRO A 302 13.17 -9.26 5.13
CA PRO A 302 12.96 -10.53 5.83
C PRO A 302 11.69 -11.30 5.43
N ALA A 303 10.70 -10.60 4.89
CA ALA A 303 9.53 -11.17 4.23
C ALA A 303 9.31 -10.43 2.91
N PRO A 304 9.12 -11.14 1.80
CA PRO A 304 9.06 -10.52 0.47
C PRO A 304 7.74 -9.82 0.18
N GLU A 305 6.65 -10.14 0.88
CA GLU A 305 5.32 -9.57 0.63
C GLU A 305 5.22 -8.18 1.27
N VAL A 306 5.72 -7.16 0.59
CA VAL A 306 5.75 -5.77 1.06
C VAL A 306 4.42 -5.09 0.74
N THR A 307 3.65 -4.74 1.77
CA THR A 307 2.31 -4.13 1.63
C THR A 307 2.30 -2.61 1.77
N ALA A 308 3.33 -2.04 2.41
CA ALA A 308 3.50 -0.58 2.50
C ALA A 308 4.97 -0.22 2.70
N LEU A 309 5.34 0.94 2.17
CA LEU A 309 6.68 1.50 2.20
C LEU A 309 6.62 2.99 2.54
N ALA A 310 7.51 3.46 3.40
CA ALA A 310 7.77 4.87 3.63
C ALA A 310 9.27 5.10 3.81
N VAL A 311 9.72 6.33 3.55
CA VAL A 311 11.13 6.73 3.65
C VAL A 311 11.23 7.97 4.51
N THR A 312 12.17 7.99 5.45
CA THR A 312 12.40 9.16 6.29
C THR A 312 13.22 10.24 5.56
N GLY A 313 13.11 11.48 6.03
CA GLY A 313 13.92 12.62 5.57
C GLY A 313 15.27 12.72 6.26
N ASP A 314 15.83 11.63 6.76
CA ASP A 314 17.17 11.61 7.40
C ASP A 314 18.29 11.73 6.36
N ASP A 315 19.50 12.14 6.80
CA ASP A 315 20.69 12.23 5.91
C ASP A 315 21.08 10.86 5.34
N VAL A 316 20.92 9.79 6.12
CA VAL A 316 20.93 8.42 5.63
C VAL A 316 19.48 7.96 5.58
N PRO A 317 18.89 7.75 4.40
CA PRO A 317 17.48 7.36 4.28
C PRO A 317 17.19 6.10 5.09
N ARG A 318 16.12 6.15 5.86
CA ARG A 318 15.62 5.00 6.60
C ARG A 318 14.30 4.55 5.98
N LEU A 319 14.28 3.33 5.51
CA LEU A 319 13.09 2.66 5.02
C LEU A 319 12.28 2.12 6.18
N LEU A 320 10.98 2.28 6.09
CA LEU A 320 9.97 1.65 6.95
C LEU A 320 9.13 0.77 6.05
N VAL A 321 9.08 -0.49 6.35
CA VAL A 321 8.48 -1.51 5.48
C VAL A 321 7.47 -2.32 6.30
N ALA A 322 6.25 -2.40 5.80
CA ALA A 322 5.26 -3.31 6.31
C ALA A 322 5.22 -4.56 5.44
N THR A 323 5.20 -5.71 6.07
CA THR A 323 5.05 -7.00 5.38
C THR A 323 3.84 -7.75 5.92
N PHE A 324 3.21 -8.51 5.05
CA PHE A 324 2.07 -9.37 5.40
C PHE A 324 2.28 -10.75 4.84
N ARG A 325 2.31 -11.75 5.68
CA ARG A 325 2.43 -13.15 5.25
C ARG A 325 1.06 -13.82 5.30
N PRO A 326 0.48 -14.17 4.13
CA PRO A 326 -0.88 -14.74 4.06
C PRO A 326 -1.04 -16.09 4.77
N ALA A 327 0.03 -16.89 4.83
CA ALA A 327 -0.02 -18.25 5.37
C ALA A 327 -0.42 -18.31 6.86
N ASP A 328 -0.03 -17.33 7.66
CA ASP A 328 -0.31 -17.24 9.10
C ASP A 328 -0.88 -15.88 9.52
N HIS A 329 -1.23 -15.03 8.56
CA HIS A 329 -1.70 -13.66 8.75
C HIS A 329 -0.73 -12.78 9.58
N ALA A 330 0.56 -13.10 9.51
CA ALA A 330 1.57 -12.36 10.24
C ALA A 330 1.82 -11.00 9.61
N VAL A 331 1.69 -9.95 10.42
CA VAL A 331 2.06 -8.58 10.07
C VAL A 331 3.34 -8.22 10.80
N ALA A 332 4.33 -7.72 10.10
CA ALA A 332 5.57 -7.24 10.71
C ALA A 332 5.98 -5.90 10.10
N LEU A 333 6.61 -5.07 10.93
CA LEU A 333 7.25 -3.84 10.49
C LEU A 333 8.75 -3.98 10.60
N TRP A 334 9.43 -3.49 9.58
CA TRP A 334 10.89 -3.54 9.46
C TRP A 334 11.45 -2.18 9.15
N THR A 335 12.69 -1.96 9.54
CA THR A 335 13.46 -0.78 9.14
C THR A 335 14.79 -1.19 8.53
N TYR A 336 15.26 -0.37 7.58
CA TYR A 336 16.55 -0.52 6.91
C TYR A 336 17.15 0.86 6.72
N ARG A 337 18.41 1.06 7.12
CA ARG A 337 19.14 2.30 6.87
C ARG A 337 19.96 2.10 5.60
N ASP A 338 19.62 2.85 4.56
CA ASP A 338 20.28 2.74 3.26
C ASP A 338 21.47 3.68 3.18
N ALA A 339 22.64 3.19 3.56
CA ALA A 339 23.91 3.91 3.39
C ALA A 339 24.49 3.76 1.97
N GLY A 340 23.84 2.98 1.10
CA GLY A 340 24.24 2.77 -0.29
C GLY A 340 25.12 1.55 -0.51
N GLY A 341 25.31 0.73 0.51
CA GLY A 341 25.97 -0.56 0.42
C GLY A 341 25.02 -1.70 0.02
N PRO A 342 25.54 -2.89 -0.31
CA PRO A 342 24.70 -4.07 -0.46
C PRO A 342 24.13 -4.49 0.90
N PRO A 343 22.91 -5.05 0.96
CA PRO A 343 22.30 -5.47 2.21
C PRO A 343 23.17 -6.52 2.93
N SER A 344 23.51 -6.25 4.18
CA SER A 344 24.48 -7.05 4.97
C SER A 344 23.81 -8.13 5.81
N GLY A 345 22.49 -8.23 5.82
CA GLY A 345 21.76 -9.25 6.59
C GLY A 345 20.63 -8.68 7.47
N VAL A 346 20.17 -9.48 8.42
CA VAL A 346 19.10 -9.12 9.36
C VAL A 346 19.65 -9.18 10.78
N VAL A 347 19.54 -8.09 11.54
CA VAL A 347 19.78 -8.14 12.98
C VAL A 347 18.69 -8.99 13.62
N ALA A 348 19.09 -10.05 14.33
CA ALA A 348 18.15 -10.82 15.13
C ALA A 348 17.54 -9.90 16.20
N GLY A 349 16.29 -9.49 15.98
CA GLY A 349 15.51 -8.82 17.01
C GLY A 349 15.26 -9.75 18.19
N PRO A 350 14.82 -9.24 19.35
CA PRO A 350 14.32 -10.07 20.40
C PRO A 350 13.24 -10.98 19.77
N ALA A 351 13.44 -12.30 19.91
CA ALA A 351 12.47 -13.26 19.42
C ALA A 351 11.08 -12.80 19.89
N PRO A 352 10.07 -12.77 18.99
CA PRO A 352 8.72 -12.47 19.44
C PRO A 352 8.45 -13.38 20.63
N THR A 353 8.20 -12.80 21.80
CA THR A 353 7.88 -13.58 23.00
C THR A 353 6.73 -14.49 22.60
N ALA A 354 7.03 -15.78 22.46
CA ALA A 354 6.02 -16.76 22.17
C ALA A 354 4.92 -16.53 23.21
N SER A 355 3.74 -16.18 22.75
CA SER A 355 2.59 -16.12 23.66
C SER A 355 2.53 -17.45 24.36
N PRO A 356 2.35 -17.49 25.67
CA PRO A 356 2.18 -18.76 26.36
C PRO A 356 1.11 -19.53 25.58
N PRO A 357 1.32 -20.83 25.33
CA PRO A 357 0.37 -21.62 24.57
C PRO A 357 -1.01 -21.34 25.18
N ALA A 358 -1.94 -20.88 24.37
CA ALA A 358 -3.32 -20.72 24.80
C ALA A 358 -3.69 -22.05 25.47
N ALA A 359 -4.13 -21.99 26.73
CA ALA A 359 -4.53 -23.17 27.48
C ALA A 359 -5.41 -23.99 26.53
N ALA A 360 -4.99 -25.23 26.27
CA ALA A 360 -5.64 -26.10 25.30
C ALA A 360 -7.14 -26.10 25.61
N ALA A 361 -7.92 -25.49 24.72
CA ALA A 361 -9.37 -25.65 24.77
C ALA A 361 -9.64 -27.16 24.76
N PRO A 362 -10.58 -27.64 25.59
CA PRO A 362 -10.91 -29.06 25.64
C PRO A 362 -11.17 -29.51 24.19
N ALA A 363 -10.52 -30.59 23.77
CA ALA A 363 -10.60 -31.11 22.41
C ALA A 363 -12.08 -31.20 22.01
N ALA A 364 -12.51 -30.31 21.13
CA ALA A 364 -13.83 -30.38 20.54
C ALA A 364 -13.93 -31.75 19.87
N ALA A 365 -14.90 -32.53 20.29
CA ALA A 365 -15.17 -33.86 19.73
C ALA A 365 -15.20 -33.73 18.21
N ALA A 366 -14.39 -34.53 17.52
CA ALA A 366 -14.25 -34.50 16.06
C ALA A 366 -15.62 -34.58 15.43
N GLN A 367 -16.07 -33.47 14.83
CA GLN A 367 -17.34 -33.43 14.12
C GLN A 367 -17.22 -34.30 12.86
N PRO A 368 -18.20 -35.14 12.56
CA PRO A 368 -18.13 -36.00 11.39
C PRO A 368 -18.03 -35.16 10.11
N LEU A 369 -17.15 -35.57 9.19
CA LEU A 369 -16.81 -34.84 7.94
C LEU A 369 -18.00 -34.35 7.14
N TRP A 370 -19.14 -35.05 7.19
CA TRP A 370 -20.37 -34.64 6.48
C TRP A 370 -20.94 -33.30 6.98
N ARG A 371 -20.74 -32.94 8.26
CA ARG A 371 -21.17 -31.64 8.80
C ARG A 371 -20.33 -30.49 8.27
N ALA A 372 -19.03 -30.69 8.11
CA ALA A 372 -18.14 -29.70 7.53
C ALA A 372 -18.47 -29.41 6.05
N VAL A 373 -18.89 -30.44 5.32
CA VAL A 373 -19.32 -30.30 3.91
C VAL A 373 -20.64 -29.54 3.79
N LEU A 374 -21.61 -29.77 4.67
CA LEU A 374 -22.92 -29.11 4.61
C LEU A 374 -22.92 -27.63 5.05
N THR A 375 -21.86 -27.18 5.72
CA THR A 375 -21.74 -25.79 6.19
C THR A 375 -20.97 -24.87 5.22
N GLN A 376 -20.54 -25.37 4.08
CA GLN A 376 -19.93 -24.52 3.06
C GLN A 376 -20.96 -23.58 2.43
N PRO A 377 -20.64 -22.29 2.21
CA PRO A 377 -21.59 -21.29 1.71
C PRO A 377 -22.16 -21.61 0.31
N GLU A 378 -21.50 -22.48 -0.44
CA GLU A 378 -21.93 -22.88 -1.79
C GLU A 378 -22.84 -24.12 -1.80
N MET A 379 -22.97 -24.85 -0.70
CA MET A 379 -23.79 -26.08 -0.63
C MET A 379 -25.27 -25.88 -0.90
N PRO A 380 -25.94 -24.77 -0.51
CA PRO A 380 -27.34 -24.54 -0.89
C PRO A 380 -27.56 -24.56 -2.40
N PHE A 381 -26.62 -24.01 -3.17
CA PHE A 381 -26.72 -23.98 -4.64
C PHE A 381 -26.49 -25.36 -5.27
N VAL A 382 -25.59 -26.16 -4.72
CA VAL A 382 -25.34 -27.54 -5.17
C VAL A 382 -26.58 -28.44 -4.91
N LEU A 383 -27.18 -28.31 -3.75
CA LEU A 383 -28.40 -29.07 -3.41
C LEU A 383 -29.62 -28.68 -4.28
N VAL A 384 -29.76 -27.38 -4.57
CA VAL A 384 -30.82 -26.90 -5.48
C VAL A 384 -30.58 -27.41 -6.91
N GLY A 385 -29.32 -27.37 -7.37
CA GLY A 385 -28.92 -27.90 -8.68
C GLY A 385 -29.20 -29.40 -8.82
N LEU A 386 -28.89 -30.18 -7.77
CA LEU A 386 -29.11 -31.62 -7.75
C LEU A 386 -30.63 -31.96 -7.73
N ALA A 387 -31.43 -31.21 -6.96
CA ALA A 387 -32.87 -31.37 -6.92
C ALA A 387 -33.51 -31.03 -8.29
N ALA A 388 -33.06 -29.98 -8.96
CA ALA A 388 -33.50 -29.62 -10.30
C ALA A 388 -33.16 -30.71 -11.33
N LEU A 389 -31.94 -31.27 -11.26
CA LEU A 389 -31.51 -32.36 -12.14
C LEU A 389 -32.38 -33.62 -11.96
N VAL A 390 -32.66 -33.99 -10.71
CA VAL A 390 -33.57 -35.14 -10.39
C VAL A 390 -34.97 -34.90 -10.94
N ALA A 391 -35.50 -33.68 -10.80
CA ALA A 391 -36.81 -33.34 -11.33
C ALA A 391 -36.86 -33.45 -12.88
N VAL A 392 -35.85 -32.98 -13.57
CA VAL A 392 -35.72 -33.07 -15.03
C VAL A 392 -35.64 -34.54 -15.49
N VAL A 393 -34.83 -35.38 -14.80
CA VAL A 393 -34.69 -36.80 -15.11
C VAL A 393 -36.03 -37.53 -14.88
N ALA A 394 -36.75 -37.22 -13.78
CA ALA A 394 -38.06 -37.79 -13.49
C ALA A 394 -39.11 -37.40 -14.54
N ALA A 395 -39.09 -36.12 -14.99
CA ALA A 395 -39.98 -35.63 -16.05
C ALA A 395 -39.70 -36.31 -17.39
N LEU A 396 -38.42 -36.47 -17.76
CA LEU A 396 -38.02 -37.22 -18.97
C LEU A 396 -38.43 -38.68 -18.91
N ALA A 397 -38.25 -39.35 -17.77
CA ALA A 397 -38.68 -40.74 -17.57
C ALA A 397 -40.19 -40.88 -17.69
N ALA A 398 -40.96 -39.93 -17.15
CA ALA A 398 -42.41 -39.91 -17.29
C ALA A 398 -42.86 -39.65 -18.73
N TYR A 399 -42.19 -38.79 -19.44
CA TYR A 399 -42.45 -38.53 -20.87
C TYR A 399 -42.18 -39.74 -21.74
N VAL A 400 -41.07 -40.44 -21.55
CA VAL A 400 -40.74 -41.68 -22.29
C VAL A 400 -41.72 -42.81 -21.98
N ARG A 401 -42.22 -42.91 -20.73
CA ARG A 401 -43.27 -43.89 -20.38
C ARG A 401 -44.60 -43.60 -21.06
N ARG A 402 -45.00 -42.33 -21.18
CA ARG A 402 -46.24 -41.95 -21.89
C ARG A 402 -46.16 -42.18 -23.39
N GLY A 403 -44.99 -42.03 -24.02
CA GLY A 403 -44.80 -42.29 -25.45
C GLY A 403 -44.73 -43.76 -25.87
N ARG A 404 -44.76 -44.71 -24.89
CA ARG A 404 -44.78 -46.16 -25.15
C ARG A 404 -46.13 -46.81 -25.05
N VAL A 405 -47.20 -46.06 -24.78
CA VAL A 405 -48.59 -46.54 -24.60
C VAL A 405 -49.50 -45.94 -25.70
N GLY A 406 -48.96 -45.46 -26.81
CA GLY A 406 -49.69 -45.03 -27.98
C GLY A 406 -49.38 -45.90 -29.19
#